data_b0bbe569e5c8d8a7093a7378d8cd3156
#
_entry.id   b0bbe569e5c8d8a7093a7378d8cd3156
#
_cell.length_a   1.000
_cell.length_b   1.000
_cell.length_c   1.000
_cell.angle_alpha   90.00
_cell.angle_beta   90.00
_cell.angle_gamma   90.00
#
_symmetry.space_group_name_H-M   'P 1'
#
loop_
_entity.id
_entity.type
_entity.pdbx_description
1 polymer ?
#
loop_
_entity_poly.entity_id
_entity_poly.type
_entity_poly.pdbx_seq_one_letter_code
_entity_poly.pdbx_strand_id
1 'polypeptide(L)'
;IKGIDEATGGRRRWDVGFHFGDWLALDGEGDDGFKGATEDGYIATAYYYQSADIVAKAAKLLGREEDAASYRTLADEIKASLQAEYFTANGRLALTTQTAYAVALYMDFAPEGSKERIADFLKEKLKVNKGYLKTGFVGTCLLNKVLSDYGNNELAYKLLLNEDCPGWLYAVNMGATTIWER
;
A
#
# COMPACT_ATOMS: atom_id res chain seq x y z
N ILE A 1 7.00 13.28 11.63
CA ILE A 1 7.15 13.73 10.24
C ILE A 1 8.48 14.47 10.07
N LYS A 2 8.72 15.61 10.76
CA LYS A 2 9.95 16.41 10.58
C LYS A 2 11.25 15.64 10.80
N GLY A 3 11.32 14.77 11.82
CA GLY A 3 12.52 13.98 12.12
C GLY A 3 12.90 12.97 11.03
N ILE A 4 11.97 12.59 10.14
CA ILE A 4 12.26 11.70 9.01
C ILE A 4 13.16 12.41 8.00
N ASP A 5 12.88 13.66 7.67
CA ASP A 5 13.68 14.44 6.74
C ASP A 5 15.12 14.64 7.21
N GLU A 6 15.30 14.88 8.51
CA GLU A 6 16.64 14.99 9.12
C GLU A 6 17.40 13.66 9.01
N ALA A 7 16.74 12.53 9.33
CA ALA A 7 17.35 11.21 9.27
C ALA A 7 17.71 10.76 7.85
N THR A 8 16.97 11.25 6.84
CA THR A 8 17.14 10.86 5.43
C THR A 8 17.87 11.90 4.58
N GLY A 9 18.40 12.97 5.21
CA GLY A 9 19.09 14.04 4.48
C GLY A 9 18.20 14.80 3.50
N GLY A 10 16.91 14.93 3.78
CA GLY A 10 15.96 15.69 2.99
C GLY A 10 15.48 15.00 1.69
N ARG A 11 15.74 13.70 1.52
CA ARG A 11 15.35 12.95 0.29
C ARG A 11 13.85 12.73 0.14
N ARG A 12 13.05 13.13 1.12
CA ARG A 12 11.60 12.90 1.13
C ARG A 12 11.21 11.41 1.03
N ARG A 13 12.08 10.52 1.50
CA ARG A 13 11.85 9.06 1.59
C ARG A 13 12.14 8.57 2.99
N TRP A 14 11.36 7.62 3.45
CA TRP A 14 11.60 6.94 4.71
C TRP A 14 12.10 5.52 4.45
N ASP A 15 13.35 5.42 4.07
CA ASP A 15 14.04 4.18 3.68
C ASP A 15 15.20 3.82 4.63
N VAL A 16 15.18 4.36 5.85
CA VAL A 16 16.20 4.14 6.89
C VAL A 16 15.55 3.68 8.20
N GLY A 17 16.30 2.88 8.95
CA GLY A 17 15.83 2.32 10.23
C GLY A 17 15.05 1.02 10.04
N PHE A 18 14.45 0.55 11.13
CA PHE A 18 13.63 -0.66 11.12
C PHE A 18 12.20 -0.33 10.69
N HIS A 19 11.65 -1.15 9.80
CA HIS A 19 10.27 -1.10 9.35
C HIS A 19 9.64 -2.48 9.45
N PHE A 20 8.34 -2.53 9.72
CA PHE A 20 7.57 -3.78 9.76
C PHE A 20 7.21 -4.29 8.36
N GLY A 21 7.30 -3.45 7.33
CA GLY A 21 6.90 -3.82 5.97
C GLY A 21 5.43 -4.20 5.87
N ASP A 22 5.11 -5.13 4.98
CA ASP A 22 3.78 -5.77 4.95
C ASP A 22 3.78 -7.00 5.88
N TRP A 23 3.74 -6.74 7.20
CA TRP A 23 3.89 -7.73 8.25
C TRP A 23 2.97 -8.93 8.05
N LEU A 24 3.54 -10.12 8.15
CA LEU A 24 2.90 -11.40 7.95
C LEU A 24 2.33 -11.64 6.54
N ALA A 25 2.83 -10.93 5.54
CA ALA A 25 2.51 -11.25 4.16
C ALA A 25 2.97 -12.66 3.77
N LEU A 26 2.25 -13.26 2.82
CA LEU A 26 2.44 -14.65 2.41
C LEU A 26 3.28 -14.79 1.13
N ASP A 27 3.96 -13.73 0.72
CA ASP A 27 4.85 -13.69 -0.43
C ASP A 27 6.33 -13.46 -0.06
N GLY A 28 6.63 -13.39 1.24
CA GLY A 28 8.00 -13.25 1.74
C GLY A 28 8.81 -14.55 1.63
N GLU A 29 10.13 -14.41 1.52
CA GLU A 29 11.10 -15.51 1.44
C GLU A 29 12.20 -15.36 2.48
N GLY A 30 12.83 -16.47 2.88
CA GLY A 30 13.95 -16.48 3.81
C GLY A 30 13.58 -16.16 5.25
N ASP A 31 14.59 -15.77 6.03
CA ASP A 31 14.46 -15.53 7.48
C ASP A 31 13.59 -14.31 7.81
N ASP A 32 13.56 -13.31 6.93
CA ASP A 32 12.71 -12.12 7.02
C ASP A 32 11.38 -12.25 6.24
N GLY A 33 11.02 -13.46 5.85
CA GLY A 33 9.81 -13.74 5.05
C GLY A 33 8.51 -13.26 5.66
N PHE A 34 8.48 -13.01 6.98
CA PHE A 34 7.33 -12.46 7.69
C PHE A 34 7.01 -10.99 7.33
N LYS A 35 7.92 -10.26 6.71
CA LYS A 35 7.69 -8.88 6.22
C LYS A 35 7.09 -8.80 4.82
N GLY A 36 7.01 -9.93 4.12
CA GLY A 36 6.58 -9.98 2.74
C GLY A 36 7.65 -9.54 1.73
N ALA A 37 7.31 -9.63 0.45
CA ALA A 37 8.20 -9.29 -0.66
C ALA A 37 8.12 -7.81 -1.08
N THR A 38 7.21 -7.02 -0.49
CA THR A 38 7.13 -5.59 -0.76
C THR A 38 8.19 -4.84 0.02
N GLU A 39 8.99 -4.04 -0.66
CA GLU A 39 10.09 -3.27 -0.05
C GLU A 39 9.60 -2.41 1.12
N ASP A 40 10.25 -2.52 2.27
CA ASP A 40 9.88 -1.82 3.50
C ASP A 40 9.90 -0.30 3.33
N GLY A 41 10.93 0.24 2.66
CA GLY A 41 11.08 1.67 2.41
C GLY A 41 9.96 2.25 1.55
N TYR A 42 9.45 1.45 0.60
CA TYR A 42 8.28 1.84 -0.19
C TYR A 42 7.03 2.02 0.69
N ILE A 43 6.72 1.03 1.52
CA ILE A 43 5.57 1.09 2.42
C ILE A 43 5.71 2.25 3.42
N ALA A 44 6.87 2.37 4.05
CA ALA A 44 7.14 3.44 5.02
C ALA A 44 6.99 4.83 4.39
N THR A 45 7.54 5.03 3.17
CA THR A 45 7.43 6.30 2.46
C THR A 45 5.98 6.58 2.01
N ALA A 46 5.22 5.56 1.63
CA ALA A 46 3.80 5.72 1.31
C ALA A 46 2.99 6.20 2.52
N TYR A 47 3.25 5.64 3.72
CA TYR A 47 2.63 6.12 4.96
C TYR A 47 3.13 7.49 5.40
N TYR A 48 4.38 7.84 5.09
CA TYR A 48 4.90 9.20 5.30
C TYR A 48 4.13 10.20 4.43
N TYR A 49 3.93 9.89 3.15
CA TYR A 49 3.08 10.67 2.24
C TYR A 49 1.65 10.81 2.77
N GLN A 50 1.00 9.69 3.09
CA GLN A 50 -0.38 9.68 3.57
C GLN A 50 -0.56 10.50 4.85
N SER A 51 0.40 10.40 5.78
CA SER A 51 0.38 11.17 7.03
C SER A 51 0.45 12.67 6.77
N ALA A 52 1.32 13.11 5.86
CA ALA A 52 1.43 14.51 5.47
C ALA A 52 0.15 15.02 4.79
N ASP A 53 -0.43 14.23 3.90
CA ASP A 53 -1.67 14.53 3.18
C ASP A 53 -2.87 14.66 4.14
N ILE A 54 -3.00 13.74 5.10
CA ILE A 54 -4.05 13.80 6.14
C ILE A 54 -3.91 15.05 6.98
N VAL A 55 -2.69 15.39 7.42
CA VAL A 55 -2.46 16.61 8.22
C VAL A 55 -2.79 17.86 7.41
N ALA A 56 -2.39 17.93 6.13
CA ALA A 56 -2.74 19.05 5.24
C ALA A 56 -4.25 19.24 5.12
N LYS A 57 -4.98 18.14 4.90
CA LYS A 57 -6.45 18.14 4.81
C LYS A 57 -7.11 18.56 6.13
N ALA A 58 -6.64 18.02 7.24
CA ALA A 58 -7.16 18.37 8.57
C ALA A 58 -6.90 19.84 8.92
N ALA A 59 -5.69 20.34 8.67
CA ALA A 59 -5.33 21.75 8.88
C ALA A 59 -6.22 22.69 8.06
N LYS A 60 -6.48 22.35 6.80
CA LYS A 60 -7.40 23.13 5.95
C LYS A 60 -8.82 23.19 6.52
N LEU A 61 -9.36 22.06 6.99
CA LEU A 61 -10.69 22.00 7.60
C LEU A 61 -10.78 22.83 8.91
N LEU A 62 -9.67 22.95 9.62
CA LEU A 62 -9.57 23.72 10.86
C LEU A 62 -9.20 25.21 10.65
N GLY A 63 -9.12 25.67 9.39
CA GLY A 63 -8.75 27.05 9.06
C GLY A 63 -7.28 27.40 9.35
N ARG A 64 -6.40 26.39 9.47
CA ARG A 64 -4.96 26.58 9.74
C ARG A 64 -4.20 26.63 8.41
N GLU A 65 -4.33 27.73 7.70
CA GLU A 65 -3.88 27.85 6.30
C GLU A 65 -2.38 27.66 6.12
N GLU A 66 -1.55 28.17 7.05
CA GLU A 66 -0.09 28.01 6.98
C GLU A 66 0.32 26.54 7.15
N ASP A 67 -0.27 25.83 8.11
CA ASP A 67 -0.03 24.41 8.31
C ASP A 67 -0.53 23.60 7.09
N ALA A 68 -1.72 23.94 6.58
CA ALA A 68 -2.30 23.28 5.40
C ALA A 68 -1.38 23.41 4.18
N ALA A 69 -0.86 24.61 3.91
CA ALA A 69 0.06 24.85 2.80
C ALA A 69 1.39 24.12 2.99
N SER A 70 1.96 24.18 4.20
CA SER A 70 3.24 23.55 4.52
C SER A 70 3.18 22.02 4.37
N TYR A 71 2.15 21.37 4.93
CA TYR A 71 1.99 19.91 4.83
C TYR A 71 1.54 19.46 3.45
N ARG A 72 0.83 20.30 2.68
CA ARG A 72 0.53 20.01 1.28
C ARG A 72 1.80 19.97 0.44
N THR A 73 2.66 20.99 0.57
CA THR A 73 3.97 21.01 -0.10
C THR A 73 4.79 19.77 0.26
N LEU A 74 4.88 19.43 1.54
CA LEU A 74 5.58 18.24 1.99
C LEU A 74 5.02 16.95 1.36
N ALA A 75 3.70 16.79 1.35
CA ALA A 75 3.06 15.62 0.74
C ALA A 75 3.37 15.54 -0.77
N ASP A 76 3.32 16.65 -1.49
CA ASP A 76 3.61 16.70 -2.93
C ASP A 76 5.08 16.33 -3.23
N GLU A 77 6.01 16.79 -2.40
CA GLU A 77 7.43 16.44 -2.50
C GLU A 77 7.69 14.96 -2.21
N ILE A 78 7.02 14.38 -1.20
CA ILE A 78 7.11 12.94 -0.91
C ILE A 78 6.51 12.11 -2.06
N LYS A 79 5.36 12.53 -2.58
CA LYS A 79 4.73 11.88 -3.74
C LYS A 79 5.65 11.89 -4.96
N ALA A 80 6.29 13.02 -5.24
CA ALA A 80 7.25 13.13 -6.34
C ALA A 80 8.45 12.20 -6.13
N SER A 81 8.97 12.11 -4.89
CA SER A 81 10.06 11.19 -4.54
C SER A 81 9.66 9.72 -4.71
N LEU A 82 8.45 9.32 -4.27
CA LEU A 82 7.90 7.98 -4.51
C LEU A 82 7.80 7.66 -6.01
N GLN A 83 7.32 8.62 -6.79
CA GLN A 83 7.19 8.43 -8.24
C GLN A 83 8.55 8.30 -8.91
N ALA A 84 9.52 9.11 -8.53
CA ALA A 84 10.87 9.07 -9.10
C ALA A 84 11.61 7.76 -8.78
N GLU A 85 11.42 7.20 -7.59
CA GLU A 85 12.10 5.99 -7.15
C GLU A 85 11.47 4.70 -7.69
N TYR A 86 10.14 4.62 -7.59
CA TYR A 86 9.44 3.36 -7.80
C TYR A 86 8.67 3.24 -9.11
N PHE A 87 8.61 4.32 -9.90
CA PHE A 87 7.91 4.26 -11.19
C PHE A 87 8.86 4.54 -12.36
N THR A 88 8.69 3.78 -13.41
CA THR A 88 9.38 4.04 -14.67
C THR A 88 8.81 5.29 -15.36
N ALA A 89 9.54 5.86 -16.31
CA ALA A 89 9.10 7.05 -17.05
C ALA A 89 7.73 6.90 -17.74
N ASN A 90 7.33 5.66 -18.06
CA ASN A 90 6.00 5.37 -18.62
C ASN A 90 4.96 4.99 -17.56
N GLY A 91 5.20 5.26 -16.27
CA GLY A 91 4.27 5.07 -15.17
C GLY A 91 4.05 3.63 -14.74
N ARG A 92 4.99 2.70 -15.02
CA ARG A 92 4.95 1.33 -14.50
C ARG A 92 5.57 1.29 -13.11
N LEU A 93 4.87 0.69 -12.14
CA LEU A 93 5.44 0.43 -10.82
C LEU A 93 6.51 -0.67 -10.92
N ALA A 94 7.70 -0.44 -10.35
CA ALA A 94 8.81 -1.38 -10.35
C ALA A 94 8.55 -2.60 -9.45
N LEU A 95 7.78 -2.40 -8.37
CA LEU A 95 7.38 -3.47 -7.45
C LEU A 95 6.15 -4.21 -7.98
N THR A 96 6.18 -5.55 -7.92
CA THR A 96 5.14 -6.39 -8.56
C THR A 96 4.40 -7.28 -7.56
N THR A 97 4.22 -6.79 -6.32
CA THR A 97 3.44 -7.48 -5.28
C THR A 97 1.99 -7.00 -5.25
N GLN A 98 1.08 -7.80 -4.70
CA GLN A 98 -0.30 -7.37 -4.48
C GLN A 98 -0.36 -6.11 -3.61
N THR A 99 0.43 -6.09 -2.55
CA THR A 99 0.50 -4.96 -1.61
C THR A 99 1.01 -3.70 -2.27
N ALA A 100 2.07 -3.78 -3.09
CA ALA A 100 2.61 -2.60 -3.76
C ALA A 100 1.59 -1.94 -4.68
N TYR A 101 0.86 -2.71 -5.46
CA TYR A 101 -0.22 -2.19 -6.32
C TYR A 101 -1.36 -1.60 -5.50
N ALA A 102 -1.81 -2.30 -4.45
CA ALA A 102 -2.90 -1.83 -3.58
C ALA A 102 -2.55 -0.51 -2.88
N VAL A 103 -1.34 -0.38 -2.34
CA VAL A 103 -0.86 0.83 -1.67
C VAL A 103 -0.79 2.02 -2.64
N ALA A 104 -0.22 1.83 -3.86
CA ALA A 104 -0.12 2.90 -4.86
C ALA A 104 -1.48 3.46 -5.27
N LEU A 105 -2.46 2.57 -5.45
CA LEU A 105 -3.82 2.94 -5.87
C LEU A 105 -4.61 3.56 -4.72
N TYR A 106 -4.58 2.95 -3.53
CA TYR A 106 -5.32 3.43 -2.37
C TYR A 106 -4.87 4.81 -1.89
N MET A 107 -3.57 5.03 -1.82
CA MET A 107 -2.98 6.29 -1.37
C MET A 107 -2.85 7.33 -2.47
N ASP A 108 -3.27 7.02 -3.69
CA ASP A 108 -3.35 7.96 -4.81
C ASP A 108 -2.02 8.63 -5.20
N PHE A 109 -0.92 7.90 -5.14
CA PHE A 109 0.38 8.42 -5.59
C PHE A 109 0.88 7.84 -6.91
N ALA A 110 0.12 6.95 -7.56
CA ALA A 110 0.43 6.52 -8.91
C ALA A 110 0.46 7.71 -9.89
N PRO A 111 1.37 7.73 -10.87
CA PRO A 111 1.41 8.77 -11.89
C PRO A 111 0.09 8.89 -12.64
N GLU A 112 -0.24 10.12 -13.06
CA GLU A 112 -1.46 10.38 -13.83
C GLU A 112 -1.51 9.52 -15.10
N GLY A 113 -2.70 8.99 -15.39
CA GLY A 113 -2.93 8.10 -16.55
C GLY A 113 -2.37 6.67 -16.40
N SER A 114 -1.80 6.29 -15.23
CA SER A 114 -1.28 4.93 -15.02
C SER A 114 -2.13 4.08 -14.07
N LYS A 115 -3.12 4.65 -13.40
CA LYS A 115 -3.90 3.97 -12.35
C LYS A 115 -4.67 2.75 -12.86
N GLU A 116 -5.37 2.89 -13.98
CA GLU A 116 -6.13 1.78 -14.59
C GLU A 116 -5.19 0.62 -14.96
N ARG A 117 -4.05 0.93 -15.54
CA ARG A 117 -3.04 -0.08 -15.87
C ARG A 117 -2.48 -0.76 -14.63
N ILE A 118 -2.27 -0.04 -13.53
CA ILE A 118 -1.80 -0.61 -12.26
C ILE A 118 -2.89 -1.52 -11.66
N ALA A 119 -4.16 -1.12 -11.75
CA ALA A 119 -5.29 -1.96 -11.36
C ALA A 119 -5.37 -3.25 -12.19
N ASP A 120 -5.12 -3.18 -13.49
CA ASP A 120 -5.01 -4.37 -14.34
C ASP A 120 -3.81 -5.26 -13.94
N PHE A 121 -2.66 -4.70 -13.60
CA PHE A 121 -1.54 -5.48 -13.08
C PHE A 121 -1.87 -6.15 -11.74
N LEU A 122 -2.61 -5.49 -10.85
CA LEU A 122 -3.08 -6.11 -9.61
C LEU A 122 -3.98 -7.30 -9.91
N LYS A 123 -4.92 -7.15 -10.85
CA LYS A 123 -5.82 -8.23 -11.29
C LYS A 123 -5.05 -9.41 -11.88
N GLU A 124 -4.08 -9.15 -12.75
CA GLU A 124 -3.22 -10.21 -13.30
C GLU A 124 -2.36 -10.87 -12.21
N LYS A 125 -1.83 -10.11 -11.26
CA LYS A 125 -1.09 -10.66 -10.12
C LYS A 125 -1.94 -11.59 -9.28
N LEU A 126 -3.20 -11.25 -9.04
CA LEU A 126 -4.15 -12.13 -8.34
C LEU A 126 -4.43 -13.42 -9.13
N LYS A 127 -4.53 -13.36 -10.46
CA LYS A 127 -4.65 -14.56 -11.29
C LYS A 127 -3.43 -15.46 -11.19
N VAL A 128 -2.21 -14.89 -11.28
CA VAL A 128 -0.95 -15.61 -11.10
C VAL A 128 -0.91 -16.29 -9.73
N ASN A 129 -1.41 -15.62 -8.71
CA ASN A 129 -1.53 -16.16 -7.35
C ASN A 129 -2.79 -17.06 -7.17
N LYS A 130 -3.42 -17.50 -8.28
CA LYS A 130 -4.59 -18.41 -8.28
C LYS A 130 -5.79 -17.89 -7.49
N GLY A 131 -5.94 -16.58 -7.35
CA GLY A 131 -7.00 -15.94 -6.56
C GLY A 131 -6.78 -15.99 -5.05
N TYR A 132 -5.56 -16.25 -4.57
CA TYR A 132 -5.24 -16.23 -3.15
C TYR A 132 -4.59 -14.92 -2.71
N LEU A 133 -4.87 -14.55 -1.48
CA LEU A 133 -4.18 -13.46 -0.79
C LEU A 133 -2.69 -13.80 -0.63
N LYS A 134 -1.84 -12.83 -0.91
CA LYS A 134 -0.40 -12.88 -0.64
C LYS A 134 0.05 -11.67 0.18
N THR A 135 -0.90 -10.93 0.71
CA THR A 135 -0.71 -9.70 1.47
C THR A 135 -0.61 -9.98 2.96
N GLY A 136 0.04 -9.07 3.68
CA GLY A 136 0.06 -9.00 5.14
C GLY A 136 -0.92 -7.94 5.66
N PHE A 137 -0.62 -7.35 6.82
CA PHE A 137 -1.52 -6.40 7.48
C PHE A 137 -1.79 -5.15 6.64
N VAL A 138 -0.77 -4.63 5.94
CA VAL A 138 -0.93 -3.44 5.10
C VAL A 138 -1.77 -3.76 3.87
N GLY A 139 -1.37 -4.74 3.09
CA GLY A 139 -2.03 -5.03 1.82
C GLY A 139 -3.45 -5.57 1.99
N THR A 140 -3.69 -6.43 2.98
CA THR A 140 -4.99 -7.10 3.18
C THR A 140 -6.11 -6.10 3.46
N CYS A 141 -5.86 -5.07 4.27
CA CYS A 141 -6.90 -4.09 4.61
C CYS A 141 -7.24 -3.13 3.45
N LEU A 142 -6.38 -3.03 2.44
CA LEU A 142 -6.58 -2.14 1.29
C LEU A 142 -7.14 -2.85 0.06
N LEU A 143 -6.80 -4.12 -0.11
CA LEU A 143 -6.95 -4.85 -1.37
C LEU A 143 -8.38 -4.88 -1.90
N ASN A 144 -9.34 -5.30 -1.09
CA ASN A 144 -10.73 -5.43 -1.54
C ASN A 144 -11.37 -4.08 -1.88
N LYS A 145 -11.03 -3.04 -1.10
CA LYS A 145 -11.49 -1.67 -1.41
C LYS A 145 -10.93 -1.20 -2.75
N VAL A 146 -9.62 -1.37 -2.97
CA VAL A 146 -8.98 -0.98 -4.23
C VAL A 146 -9.59 -1.72 -5.42
N LEU A 147 -9.78 -3.04 -5.30
CA LEU A 147 -10.44 -3.81 -6.37
C LEU A 147 -11.82 -3.24 -6.71
N SER A 148 -12.61 -2.91 -5.69
CA SER A 148 -13.95 -2.33 -5.88
C SER A 148 -13.91 -0.94 -6.49
N ASP A 149 -13.02 -0.06 -6.03
CA ASP A 149 -12.86 1.30 -6.54
C ASP A 149 -12.49 1.31 -8.04
N TYR A 150 -11.79 0.27 -8.50
CA TYR A 150 -11.41 0.10 -9.91
C TYR A 150 -12.30 -0.92 -10.68
N GLY A 151 -13.55 -1.09 -10.26
CA GLY A 151 -14.57 -1.84 -11.00
C GLY A 151 -14.42 -3.37 -10.94
N ASN A 152 -13.56 -3.92 -10.07
CA ASN A 152 -13.34 -5.35 -9.94
C ASN A 152 -14.09 -5.97 -8.75
N ASN A 153 -15.35 -5.57 -8.53
CA ASN A 153 -16.17 -6.04 -7.40
C ASN A 153 -16.29 -7.57 -7.34
N GLU A 154 -16.49 -8.22 -8.48
CA GLU A 154 -16.60 -9.68 -8.55
C GLU A 154 -15.35 -10.37 -7.97
N LEU A 155 -14.16 -9.85 -8.32
CA LEU A 155 -12.91 -10.37 -7.81
C LEU A 155 -12.73 -10.08 -6.31
N ALA A 156 -13.14 -8.90 -5.83
CA ALA A 156 -13.12 -8.56 -4.41
C ALA A 156 -14.02 -9.51 -3.60
N TYR A 157 -15.23 -9.78 -4.08
CA TYR A 157 -16.12 -10.75 -3.44
C TYR A 157 -15.58 -12.18 -3.50
N LYS A 158 -14.98 -12.58 -4.62
CA LYS A 158 -14.35 -13.90 -4.74
C LYS A 158 -13.23 -14.09 -3.71
N LEU A 159 -12.42 -13.08 -3.46
CA LEU A 159 -11.40 -13.13 -2.42
C LEU A 159 -12.02 -13.21 -1.02
N LEU A 160 -13.04 -12.39 -0.74
CA LEU A 160 -13.72 -12.36 0.56
C LEU A 160 -14.40 -13.69 0.88
N LEU A 161 -15.03 -14.31 -0.13
CA LEU A 161 -15.80 -15.54 0.01
C LEU A 161 -14.97 -16.81 -0.24
N ASN A 162 -13.64 -16.69 -0.32
CA ASN A 162 -12.78 -17.85 -0.50
C ASN A 162 -12.74 -18.69 0.78
N GLU A 163 -13.11 -19.96 0.67
CA GLU A 163 -13.13 -20.94 1.76
C GLU A 163 -11.81 -21.69 1.94
N ASP A 164 -10.89 -21.55 0.99
CA ASP A 164 -9.57 -22.16 1.04
C ASP A 164 -8.56 -21.30 1.81
N CYS A 165 -7.55 -21.92 2.40
CA CYS A 165 -6.41 -21.20 3.00
C CYS A 165 -5.44 -20.68 1.92
N PRO A 166 -5.01 -19.41 2.01
CA PRO A 166 -5.42 -18.38 2.96
C PRO A 166 -6.70 -17.65 2.50
N GLY A 167 -7.67 -17.50 3.39
CA GLY A 167 -8.94 -16.83 3.11
C GLY A 167 -9.72 -16.50 4.39
N TRP A 168 -10.54 -15.47 4.35
CA TRP A 168 -11.32 -15.09 5.53
C TRP A 168 -12.34 -16.17 5.91
N LEU A 169 -13.08 -16.73 4.93
CA LEU A 169 -14.04 -17.79 5.22
C LEU A 169 -13.39 -19.10 5.66
N TYR A 170 -12.16 -19.38 5.23
CA TYR A 170 -11.40 -20.50 5.77
C TYR A 170 -11.29 -20.40 7.30
N ALA A 171 -10.85 -19.24 7.81
CA ALA A 171 -10.74 -19.02 9.25
C ALA A 171 -12.10 -19.15 9.96
N VAL A 172 -13.17 -18.59 9.38
CA VAL A 172 -14.55 -18.72 9.91
C VAL A 172 -14.98 -20.18 9.96
N ASN A 173 -14.79 -20.94 8.89
CA ASN A 173 -15.15 -22.36 8.80
C ASN A 173 -14.36 -23.23 9.78
N MET A 174 -13.15 -22.80 10.14
CA MET A 174 -12.32 -23.43 11.18
C MET A 174 -12.68 -23.00 12.61
N GLY A 175 -13.73 -22.18 12.78
CA GLY A 175 -14.24 -21.76 14.09
C GLY A 175 -13.60 -20.49 14.65
N ALA A 176 -12.94 -19.68 13.83
CA ALA A 176 -12.39 -18.40 14.27
C ALA A 176 -13.49 -17.47 14.76
N THR A 177 -13.26 -16.83 15.90
CA THR A 177 -14.12 -15.78 16.47
C THR A 177 -13.54 -14.39 16.27
N THR A 178 -12.32 -14.31 15.75
CA THR A 178 -11.60 -13.09 15.40
C THR A 178 -10.86 -13.30 14.08
N ILE A 179 -10.32 -12.24 13.49
CA ILE A 179 -9.38 -12.38 12.37
C ILE A 179 -8.09 -12.99 12.91
N TRP A 180 -7.65 -14.08 12.29
CA TRP A 180 -6.38 -14.72 12.64
C TRP A 180 -5.22 -13.89 12.12
N GLU A 181 -4.17 -13.84 12.91
CA GLU A 181 -2.95 -13.14 12.56
C GLU A 181 -2.18 -13.88 11.45
N ARG A 182 -2.11 -15.24 11.58
CA ARG A 182 -1.47 -16.13 10.57
C ARG A 182 -1.96 -17.57 10.74
#